data_8d02a833ff0d9b52286dc13f9bf11658
#
_entry.id   8d02a833ff0d9b52286dc13f9bf11658
#
_cell.length_a   1.000
_cell.length_b   1.000
_cell.length_c   1.000
_cell.angle_alpha   90.00
_cell.angle_beta   90.00
_cell.angle_gamma   90.00
#
_symmetry.space_group_name_H-M   'P 1'
#
loop_
_entity.id
_entity.type
_entity.pdbx_description
1 polymer ?
#
loop_
_entity_poly.entity_id
_entity_poly.type
_entity_poly.pdbx_seq_one_letter_code
_entity_poly.pdbx_strand_id
1 'polypeptide(L)'
;MRDKYITDGSIGREELFFYRLMEGFNLPPIAARAIVEMGKEIFLKDGNVPGKIGQCKYIAIAGSEGPGKMKKDSEHKEIILTTDTPDDLVVYQKYGLAGYRQCVILRITEEAREQGALLTIRDLVRLLKSSYSTIKRDIKEIRSRGFFVPIRGTIKDIGPISHKAKIVDYYIRGYTPTEIEKIAKHALKNIERYINDFSKVLILKKKGESIDGIRQIIGLSEHLIKEYLNLCEMYENSEFKKRLDELAETVKIYQPPATFKKRGLVT
;
A
#
# COMPACT_ATOMS: atom_id res chain seq x y z
N MET A 1 -42.71 8.61 15.38
CA MET A 1 -42.40 8.49 13.94
C MET A 1 -40.98 8.01 13.82
N ARG A 2 -40.80 6.69 13.70
CA ARG A 2 -39.48 6.03 13.72
C ARG A 2 -38.98 5.86 12.30
N ASP A 3 -37.73 6.24 12.09
CA ASP A 3 -36.75 5.67 11.12
C ASP A 3 -37.23 5.40 9.68
N LYS A 4 -37.71 6.44 8.99
CA LYS A 4 -38.08 6.31 7.57
C LYS A 4 -36.93 6.48 6.60
N TYR A 5 -35.71 6.85 7.08
CA TYR A 5 -34.53 7.20 6.25
C TYR A 5 -33.31 6.31 6.44
N ILE A 6 -33.44 5.22 7.24
CA ILE A 6 -32.27 4.37 7.58
C ILE A 6 -32.10 3.15 6.65
N THR A 7 -33.02 2.90 5.72
CA THR A 7 -33.05 1.66 4.93
C THR A 7 -32.58 1.81 3.48
N ASP A 8 -32.25 3.02 3.04
CA ASP A 8 -31.73 3.20 1.68
C ASP A 8 -30.28 3.70 1.76
N GLY A 9 -29.31 2.89 1.34
CA GLY A 9 -27.87 3.16 1.37
C GLY A 9 -27.40 4.30 0.47
N SER A 10 -28.29 5.23 0.11
CA SER A 10 -28.07 6.37 -0.78
C SER A 10 -27.72 7.68 -0.08
N ILE A 11 -27.95 7.80 1.25
CA ILE A 11 -27.70 9.05 1.99
C ILE A 11 -26.30 9.02 2.60
N GLY A 12 -25.44 9.98 2.23
CA GLY A 12 -24.12 10.15 2.80
C GLY A 12 -24.16 10.45 4.31
N ARG A 13 -23.09 10.08 5.06
CA ARG A 13 -23.00 10.31 6.53
C ARG A 13 -23.19 11.78 6.91
N GLU A 14 -22.75 12.71 6.07
CA GLU A 14 -22.93 14.15 6.27
C GLU A 14 -24.39 14.57 6.17
N GLU A 15 -25.10 14.04 5.19
CA GLU A 15 -26.49 14.31 4.96
C GLU A 15 -27.37 13.71 6.08
N LEU A 16 -27.02 12.51 6.52
CA LEU A 16 -27.64 11.90 7.70
C LEU A 16 -27.43 12.74 8.97
N PHE A 17 -26.23 13.29 9.18
CA PHE A 17 -25.94 14.17 10.31
C PHE A 17 -26.72 15.47 10.20
N PHE A 18 -26.80 16.07 9.01
CA PHE A 18 -27.60 17.25 8.74
C PHE A 18 -29.08 17.05 9.10
N TYR A 19 -29.70 15.96 8.63
CA TYR A 19 -31.10 15.65 8.95
C TYR A 19 -31.30 15.39 10.45
N ARG A 20 -30.38 14.72 11.12
CA ARG A 20 -30.46 14.53 12.58
C ARG A 20 -30.40 15.83 13.37
N LEU A 21 -29.64 16.81 12.91
CA LEU A 21 -29.61 18.14 13.53
C LEU A 21 -30.94 18.87 13.33
N MET A 22 -31.53 18.77 12.16
CA MET A 22 -32.83 19.40 11.88
C MET A 22 -33.95 18.74 12.67
N GLU A 23 -34.07 17.42 12.62
CA GLU A 23 -35.19 16.69 13.23
C GLU A 23 -35.00 16.48 14.73
N GLY A 24 -33.78 16.12 15.18
CA GLY A 24 -33.49 15.80 16.58
C GLY A 24 -33.34 17.01 17.49
N PHE A 25 -32.87 18.13 16.95
CA PHE A 25 -32.63 19.36 17.70
C PHE A 25 -33.48 20.54 17.21
N ASN A 26 -34.37 20.29 16.26
CA ASN A 26 -35.28 21.29 15.70
C ASN A 26 -34.54 22.55 15.18
N LEU A 27 -33.35 22.35 14.57
CA LEU A 27 -32.55 23.44 14.07
C LEU A 27 -33.03 23.87 12.68
N PRO A 28 -33.01 25.19 12.38
CA PRO A 28 -33.21 25.67 11.02
C PRO A 28 -32.17 25.07 10.06
N PRO A 29 -32.50 24.83 8.78
CA PRO A 29 -31.56 24.24 7.80
C PRO A 29 -30.23 24.98 7.69
N ILE A 30 -30.26 26.31 7.80
CA ILE A 30 -29.04 27.14 7.75
C ILE A 30 -28.13 26.85 8.94
N ALA A 31 -28.69 26.76 10.15
CA ALA A 31 -27.92 26.47 11.35
C ALA A 31 -27.39 25.03 11.34
N ALA A 32 -28.22 24.06 10.93
CA ALA A 32 -27.79 22.67 10.79
C ALA A 32 -26.64 22.53 9.77
N ARG A 33 -26.73 23.20 8.64
CA ARG A 33 -25.65 23.22 7.63
C ARG A 33 -24.36 23.86 8.17
N ALA A 34 -24.47 24.98 8.88
CA ALA A 34 -23.32 25.64 9.51
C ALA A 34 -22.61 24.75 10.52
N ILE A 35 -23.38 23.97 11.32
CA ILE A 35 -22.80 23.00 12.28
C ILE A 35 -22.09 21.86 11.54
N VAL A 36 -22.66 21.33 10.46
CA VAL A 36 -22.00 20.31 9.63
C VAL A 36 -20.69 20.81 9.08
N GLU A 37 -20.65 22.02 8.50
CA GLU A 37 -19.43 22.61 7.94
C GLU A 37 -18.39 22.93 9.05
N MET A 38 -18.82 23.47 10.17
CA MET A 38 -17.96 23.69 11.33
C MET A 38 -17.37 22.37 11.85
N GLY A 39 -18.18 21.31 11.92
CA GLY A 39 -17.73 19.97 12.29
C GLY A 39 -16.68 19.43 11.32
N LYS A 40 -16.88 19.62 10.03
CA LYS A 40 -15.85 19.28 9.02
C LYS A 40 -14.55 20.08 9.25
N GLU A 41 -14.69 21.38 9.48
CA GLU A 41 -13.53 22.25 9.70
C GLU A 41 -12.74 21.88 10.96
N ILE A 42 -13.41 21.59 12.06
CA ILE A 42 -12.77 21.27 13.33
C ILE A 42 -12.24 19.82 13.37
N PHE A 43 -13.02 18.86 12.88
CA PHE A 43 -12.68 17.45 13.03
C PHE A 43 -11.97 16.83 11.81
N LEU A 44 -12.05 17.46 10.62
CA LEU A 44 -11.48 16.92 9.39
C LEU A 44 -10.31 17.74 8.83
N LYS A 45 -10.18 19.04 9.19
CA LYS A 45 -9.13 19.93 8.66
C LYS A 45 -7.72 19.65 9.22
N ASP A 46 -7.61 19.04 10.40
CA ASP A 46 -6.32 18.76 11.04
C ASP A 46 -5.64 17.46 10.57
N GLY A 47 -5.77 17.12 9.29
CA GLY A 47 -5.11 15.94 8.73
C GLY A 47 -5.59 14.60 9.36
N ASN A 48 -6.60 14.64 10.20
CA ASN A 48 -7.31 13.47 10.72
C ASN A 48 -8.37 12.98 9.71
N VAL A 49 -8.06 13.02 8.42
CA VAL A 49 -8.80 12.18 7.48
C VAL A 49 -8.55 10.77 7.97
N PRO A 50 -9.57 10.01 8.39
CA PRO A 50 -9.38 8.60 8.66
C PRO A 50 -8.75 8.04 7.38
N GLY A 51 -7.58 7.45 7.50
CA GLY A 51 -6.97 6.74 6.40
C GLY A 51 -8.02 5.81 5.78
N LYS A 52 -7.79 5.34 4.57
CA LYS A 52 -8.65 4.30 3.98
C LYS A 52 -8.94 3.24 5.02
N ILE A 53 -10.13 2.64 5.00
CA ILE A 53 -10.49 1.56 5.93
C ILE A 53 -9.32 0.58 6.05
N GLY A 54 -8.93 0.25 7.29
CA GLY A 54 -7.77 -0.62 7.56
C GLY A 54 -6.42 0.09 7.65
N GLN A 55 -6.36 1.42 7.49
CA GLN A 55 -5.16 2.22 7.71
C GLN A 55 -5.14 2.85 9.10
N CYS A 56 -3.94 2.98 9.65
CA CYS A 56 -3.71 3.72 10.90
C CYS A 56 -2.50 4.64 10.76
N LYS A 57 -2.54 5.78 11.47
CA LYS A 57 -1.39 6.63 11.69
C LYS A 57 -0.51 6.02 12.77
N TYR A 58 0.79 5.99 12.54
CA TYR A 58 1.76 5.45 13.48
C TYR A 58 3.00 6.33 13.54
N ILE A 59 3.57 6.50 14.73
CA ILE A 59 4.83 7.24 14.94
C ILE A 59 5.96 6.22 14.99
N ALA A 60 6.81 6.23 13.97
CA ALA A 60 7.95 5.34 13.84
C ALA A 60 9.28 6.13 13.85
N ILE A 61 10.39 5.43 13.98
CA ILE A 61 11.72 6.04 13.96
C ILE A 61 12.07 6.39 12.53
N ALA A 62 12.61 7.60 12.29
CA ALA A 62 13.07 8.02 10.97
C ALA A 62 14.18 7.09 10.45
N GLY A 63 14.11 6.74 9.16
CA GLY A 63 15.02 5.79 8.52
C GLY A 63 16.45 6.31 8.36
N SER A 64 16.65 7.64 8.44
CA SER A 64 17.97 8.31 8.46
C SER A 64 18.78 8.01 9.73
N GLU A 65 18.14 7.54 10.78
CA GLU A 65 18.77 7.25 12.06
C GLU A 65 19.55 5.93 12.05
N GLY A 66 20.87 6.02 12.12
CA GLY A 66 21.77 4.86 12.13
C GLY A 66 21.54 3.88 13.29
N PRO A 67 22.00 2.62 13.18
CA PRO A 67 21.95 1.67 14.28
C PRO A 67 22.84 2.15 15.44
N GLY A 68 22.29 2.21 16.65
CA GLY A 68 23.06 2.53 17.87
C GLY A 68 22.52 3.68 18.72
N LYS A 69 21.72 4.59 18.17
CA LYS A 69 21.06 5.62 18.98
C LYS A 69 19.93 5.03 19.82
N MET A 70 19.79 5.47 21.07
CA MET A 70 18.65 5.11 21.91
C MET A 70 17.35 5.66 21.30
N LYS A 71 16.23 4.94 21.47
CA LYS A 71 14.91 5.37 20.97
C LYS A 71 14.51 6.78 21.42
N LYS A 72 14.98 7.23 22.58
CA LYS A 72 14.66 8.56 23.14
C LYS A 72 15.30 9.70 22.35
N ASP A 73 16.44 9.45 21.72
CA ASP A 73 17.24 10.44 21.00
C ASP A 73 17.09 10.33 19.48
N SER A 74 16.20 9.45 19.02
CA SER A 74 15.94 9.22 17.59
C SER A 74 14.83 10.14 17.12
N GLU A 75 15.00 10.69 15.91
CA GLU A 75 13.95 11.42 15.23
C GLU A 75 12.77 10.49 14.92
N HIS A 76 11.57 11.00 15.14
CA HIS A 76 10.33 10.26 14.91
C HIS A 76 9.56 10.87 13.74
N LYS A 77 8.93 10.01 12.95
CA LYS A 77 8.12 10.39 11.78
C LYS A 77 6.73 9.79 11.88
N GLU A 78 5.70 10.60 11.61
CA GLU A 78 4.35 10.09 11.43
C GLU A 78 4.24 9.44 10.05
N ILE A 79 3.71 8.21 10.02
CA ILE A 79 3.52 7.39 8.83
C ILE A 79 2.12 6.77 8.83
N ILE A 80 1.65 6.39 7.65
CA ILE A 80 0.38 5.67 7.47
C ILE A 80 0.69 4.20 7.17
N LEU A 81 0.10 3.31 7.95
CA LEU A 81 0.28 1.86 7.81
C LEU A 81 -1.07 1.20 7.50
N THR A 82 -1.07 0.28 6.55
CA THR A 82 -2.23 -0.54 6.19
C THR A 82 -2.20 -1.84 6.99
N THR A 83 -2.89 -1.85 8.12
CA THR A 83 -2.91 -3.00 9.05
C THR A 83 -3.95 -4.05 8.69
N ASP A 84 -4.95 -3.68 7.88
CA ASP A 84 -6.00 -4.60 7.43
C ASP A 84 -6.47 -4.26 6.02
N THR A 85 -6.78 -5.29 5.24
CA THR A 85 -7.38 -5.17 3.89
C THR A 85 -8.40 -6.29 3.68
N PRO A 86 -9.40 -6.11 2.80
CA PRO A 86 -10.36 -7.19 2.48
C PRO A 86 -9.67 -8.48 2.01
N ASP A 87 -8.53 -8.39 1.33
CA ASP A 87 -7.78 -9.54 0.82
C ASP A 87 -7.10 -10.35 1.95
N ASP A 88 -6.92 -9.76 3.13
CA ASP A 88 -6.31 -10.42 4.28
C ASP A 88 -7.18 -11.55 4.84
N LEU A 89 -8.50 -11.46 4.68
CA LEU A 89 -9.41 -12.53 5.07
C LEU A 89 -9.14 -13.81 4.26
N VAL A 90 -8.84 -13.68 2.98
CA VAL A 90 -8.48 -14.82 2.11
C VAL A 90 -7.18 -15.47 2.60
N VAL A 91 -6.18 -14.66 2.97
CA VAL A 91 -4.91 -15.15 3.52
C VAL A 91 -5.14 -15.85 4.85
N TYR A 92 -5.97 -15.28 5.73
CA TYR A 92 -6.32 -15.87 7.02
C TYR A 92 -7.01 -17.21 6.85
N GLN A 93 -8.01 -17.31 5.98
CA GLN A 93 -8.74 -18.57 5.73
C GLN A 93 -7.83 -19.67 5.18
N LYS A 94 -6.87 -19.31 4.31
CA LYS A 94 -6.00 -20.27 3.63
C LYS A 94 -4.77 -20.68 4.45
N TYR A 95 -4.17 -19.72 5.17
CA TYR A 95 -2.88 -19.89 5.86
C TYR A 95 -2.95 -19.66 7.38
N GLY A 96 -4.15 -19.44 7.92
CA GLY A 96 -4.39 -19.18 9.33
C GLY A 96 -3.79 -17.86 9.83
N LEU A 97 -3.85 -17.68 11.16
CA LEU A 97 -3.40 -16.44 11.82
C LEU A 97 -1.91 -16.15 11.60
N ALA A 98 -1.07 -17.16 11.48
CA ALA A 98 0.36 -16.97 11.22
C ALA A 98 0.61 -16.42 9.81
N GLY A 99 -0.05 -16.97 8.79
CA GLY A 99 0.04 -16.48 7.42
C GLY A 99 -0.48 -15.04 7.30
N TYR A 100 -1.61 -14.74 7.91
CA TYR A 100 -2.15 -13.38 8.00
C TYR A 100 -1.13 -12.41 8.62
N ARG A 101 -0.58 -12.70 9.81
CA ARG A 101 0.45 -11.84 10.45
C ARG A 101 1.67 -11.64 9.56
N GLN A 102 2.15 -12.68 8.90
CA GLN A 102 3.31 -12.62 8.02
C GLN A 102 3.05 -11.72 6.81
N CYS A 103 1.85 -11.79 6.22
CA CYS A 103 1.42 -10.89 5.15
C CYS A 103 1.39 -9.43 5.62
N VAL A 104 0.80 -9.15 6.77
CA VAL A 104 0.74 -7.80 7.34
C VAL A 104 2.14 -7.29 7.71
N ILE A 105 3.03 -8.12 8.30
CA ILE A 105 4.41 -7.74 8.62
C ILE A 105 5.13 -7.25 7.36
N LEU A 106 5.07 -7.98 6.26
CA LEU A 106 5.71 -7.59 5.00
C LEU A 106 5.18 -6.25 4.53
N ARG A 107 3.86 -6.09 4.48
CA ARG A 107 3.21 -4.87 4.01
C ARG A 107 3.60 -3.64 4.85
N ILE A 108 3.37 -3.67 6.17
CA ILE A 108 3.57 -2.48 7.01
C ILE A 108 5.05 -2.12 7.19
N THR A 109 5.96 -3.07 7.14
CA THR A 109 7.39 -2.77 7.21
C THR A 109 7.91 -2.11 5.94
N GLU A 110 7.39 -2.49 4.77
CA GLU A 110 7.70 -1.82 3.51
C GLU A 110 7.04 -0.45 3.40
N GLU A 111 5.77 -0.31 3.76
CA GLU A 111 5.09 0.99 3.81
C GLU A 111 5.83 1.98 4.71
N ALA A 112 6.33 1.53 5.86
CA ALA A 112 7.15 2.35 6.73
C ALA A 112 8.44 2.80 6.03
N ARG A 113 9.15 1.87 5.39
CA ARG A 113 10.39 2.15 4.65
C ARG A 113 10.15 3.11 3.49
N GLU A 114 9.10 2.89 2.69
CA GLU A 114 8.73 3.77 1.58
C GLU A 114 8.45 5.21 2.04
N GLN A 115 7.93 5.36 3.26
CA GLN A 115 7.69 6.66 3.90
C GLN A 115 8.92 7.19 4.66
N GLY A 116 10.08 6.55 4.55
CA GLY A 116 11.33 6.99 5.18
C GLY A 116 11.38 6.74 6.68
N ALA A 117 10.71 5.73 7.18
CA ALA A 117 10.72 5.33 8.58
C ALA A 117 10.99 3.83 8.74
N LEU A 118 11.35 3.39 9.94
CA LEU A 118 11.65 2.00 10.25
C LEU A 118 10.89 1.53 11.48
N LEU A 119 10.20 0.40 11.35
CA LEU A 119 9.57 -0.27 12.47
C LEU A 119 10.58 -1.13 13.22
N THR A 120 10.37 -1.28 14.52
CA THR A 120 11.10 -2.24 15.37
C THR A 120 10.23 -3.48 15.60
N ILE A 121 10.84 -4.58 16.09
CA ILE A 121 10.07 -5.77 16.52
C ILE A 121 9.02 -5.39 17.59
N ARG A 122 9.33 -4.44 18.49
CA ARG A 122 8.39 -3.97 19.52
C ARG A 122 7.20 -3.24 18.91
N ASP A 123 7.41 -2.50 17.82
CA ASP A 123 6.33 -1.83 17.11
C ASP A 123 5.41 -2.86 16.45
N LEU A 124 5.97 -3.91 15.84
CA LEU A 124 5.20 -5.04 15.30
C LEU A 124 4.41 -5.79 16.37
N VAL A 125 5.01 -6.03 17.56
CA VAL A 125 4.32 -6.62 18.71
C VAL A 125 3.09 -5.79 19.10
N ARG A 126 3.23 -4.47 19.14
CA ARG A 126 2.15 -3.54 19.50
C ARG A 126 1.07 -3.45 18.43
N LEU A 127 1.47 -3.33 17.16
CA LEU A 127 0.56 -3.21 16.02
C LEU A 127 -0.25 -4.51 15.82
N LEU A 128 0.40 -5.67 15.90
CA LEU A 128 -0.20 -6.97 15.62
C LEU A 128 -0.72 -7.69 16.87
N LYS A 129 -0.65 -7.06 18.05
CA LYS A 129 -1.12 -7.63 19.33
C LYS A 129 -0.60 -9.06 19.58
N SER A 130 0.64 -9.31 19.23
CA SER A 130 1.29 -10.63 19.33
C SER A 130 2.52 -10.59 20.22
N SER A 131 2.95 -11.75 20.74
CA SER A 131 4.14 -11.82 21.59
C SER A 131 5.43 -11.54 20.79
N TYR A 132 6.47 -11.10 21.48
CA TYR A 132 7.79 -10.86 20.89
C TYR A 132 8.38 -12.11 20.23
N SER A 133 8.22 -13.27 20.88
CA SER A 133 8.67 -14.55 20.35
C SER A 133 7.92 -14.98 19.08
N THR A 134 6.61 -14.73 19.04
CA THR A 134 5.78 -14.97 17.85
C THR A 134 6.24 -14.12 16.67
N ILE A 135 6.42 -12.82 16.86
CA ILE A 135 6.90 -11.92 15.81
C ILE A 135 8.30 -12.32 15.32
N LYS A 136 9.22 -12.68 16.22
CA LYS A 136 10.56 -13.17 15.82
C LYS A 136 10.48 -14.45 14.98
N ARG A 137 9.61 -15.40 15.35
CA ARG A 137 9.40 -16.63 14.60
C ARG A 137 8.82 -16.34 13.22
N ASP A 138 7.80 -15.46 13.13
CA ASP A 138 7.20 -15.08 11.86
C ASP A 138 8.22 -14.39 10.93
N ILE A 139 9.05 -13.48 11.45
CA ILE A 139 10.13 -12.85 10.68
C ILE A 139 11.16 -13.90 10.20
N LYS A 140 11.54 -14.84 11.05
CA LYS A 140 12.45 -15.93 10.66
C LYS A 140 11.87 -16.78 9.54
N GLU A 141 10.58 -17.12 9.61
CA GLU A 141 9.87 -17.88 8.59
C GLU A 141 9.72 -17.10 7.27
N ILE A 142 9.43 -15.80 7.33
CA ILE A 142 9.39 -14.92 6.16
C ILE A 142 10.76 -14.93 5.45
N ARG A 143 11.85 -14.78 6.21
CA ARG A 143 13.22 -14.78 5.68
C ARG A 143 13.64 -16.12 5.10
N SER A 144 13.25 -17.25 5.70
CA SER A 144 13.56 -18.58 5.16
C SER A 144 12.90 -18.83 3.79
N ARG A 145 11.84 -18.11 3.46
CA ARG A 145 11.19 -18.12 2.14
C ARG A 145 11.79 -17.08 1.15
N GLY A 146 12.91 -16.44 1.52
CA GLY A 146 13.63 -15.50 0.66
C GLY A 146 13.08 -14.07 0.64
N PHE A 147 12.14 -13.72 1.55
CA PHE A 147 11.63 -12.35 1.65
C PHE A 147 12.41 -11.55 2.69
N PHE A 148 12.65 -10.29 2.37
CA PHE A 148 13.26 -9.35 3.29
C PHE A 148 12.20 -8.63 4.14
N VAL A 149 12.55 -8.38 5.40
CA VAL A 149 11.70 -7.61 6.34
C VAL A 149 12.50 -6.39 6.80
N PRO A 150 12.19 -5.20 6.28
CA PRO A 150 12.92 -3.97 6.59
C PRO A 150 12.54 -3.44 7.98
N ILE A 151 13.22 -3.90 9.00
CA ILE A 151 13.07 -3.43 10.37
C ILE A 151 14.37 -2.82 10.89
N ARG A 152 14.27 -1.94 11.90
CA ARG A 152 15.45 -1.35 12.54
C ARG A 152 16.38 -2.45 13.07
N GLY A 153 17.65 -2.35 12.75
CA GLY A 153 18.68 -3.32 13.12
C GLY A 153 19.00 -4.36 12.06
N THR A 154 18.25 -4.41 10.95
CA THR A 154 18.54 -5.31 9.82
C THR A 154 19.04 -4.58 8.57
N ILE A 155 18.97 -3.26 8.55
CA ILE A 155 19.45 -2.43 7.44
C ILE A 155 20.95 -2.20 7.62
N LYS A 156 21.74 -3.23 7.43
CA LYS A 156 23.19 -3.10 7.23
C LYS A 156 23.61 -3.40 5.80
N ASP A 157 22.73 -4.01 5.02
CA ASP A 157 23.06 -4.48 3.68
C ASP A 157 22.22 -3.73 2.63
N ILE A 158 22.94 -3.23 1.64
CA ILE A 158 22.43 -2.52 0.47
C ILE A 158 21.54 -3.49 -0.32
N GLY A 159 20.27 -3.11 -0.49
CA GLY A 159 19.47 -3.56 -1.61
C GLY A 159 18.62 -4.82 -1.50
N PRO A 160 18.00 -5.17 -0.36
CA PRO A 160 16.99 -6.20 -0.44
C PRO A 160 15.76 -5.65 -1.14
N ILE A 161 15.37 -6.39 -2.16
CA ILE A 161 14.19 -6.15 -3.00
C ILE A 161 12.93 -6.22 -2.12
N SER A 162 11.94 -5.34 -2.36
CA SER A 162 10.64 -5.39 -1.71
C SER A 162 9.96 -6.74 -1.96
N HIS A 163 8.98 -7.12 -1.12
CA HIS A 163 8.24 -8.37 -1.35
C HIS A 163 7.49 -8.33 -2.70
N LYS A 164 7.03 -7.16 -3.13
CA LYS A 164 6.36 -6.98 -4.42
C LYS A 164 7.31 -7.29 -5.58
N ALA A 165 8.51 -6.72 -5.56
CA ALA A 165 9.53 -6.99 -6.56
C ALA A 165 10.03 -8.45 -6.48
N LYS A 166 10.11 -9.04 -5.27
CA LYS A 166 10.45 -10.45 -5.10
C LYS A 166 9.40 -11.40 -5.69
N ILE A 167 8.13 -11.09 -5.55
CA ILE A 167 7.03 -11.83 -6.18
C ILE A 167 7.17 -11.79 -7.71
N VAL A 168 7.46 -10.62 -8.27
CA VAL A 168 7.71 -10.46 -9.70
C VAL A 168 8.95 -11.22 -10.15
N ASP A 169 10.03 -11.21 -9.37
CA ASP A 169 11.23 -12.00 -9.60
C ASP A 169 10.94 -13.50 -9.73
N TYR A 170 10.12 -14.07 -8.83
CA TYR A 170 9.66 -15.46 -8.96
C TYR A 170 8.88 -15.70 -10.26
N TYR A 171 7.99 -14.77 -10.62
CA TYR A 171 7.19 -14.91 -11.84
C TYR A 171 8.03 -14.87 -13.12
N ILE A 172 9.03 -13.98 -13.19
CA ILE A 172 9.97 -13.92 -14.31
C ILE A 172 10.75 -15.24 -14.43
N ARG A 173 11.13 -15.83 -13.31
CA ARG A 173 11.83 -17.15 -13.25
C ARG A 173 10.94 -18.34 -13.58
N GLY A 174 9.68 -18.12 -13.95
CA GLY A 174 8.79 -19.17 -14.43
C GLY A 174 7.84 -19.78 -13.40
N TYR A 175 7.86 -19.29 -12.15
CA TYR A 175 6.85 -19.73 -11.17
C TYR A 175 5.46 -19.22 -11.57
N THR A 176 4.46 -20.07 -11.41
CA THR A 176 3.06 -19.69 -11.62
C THR A 176 2.54 -18.81 -10.48
N PRO A 177 1.52 -17.96 -10.72
CA PRO A 177 0.92 -17.16 -9.65
C PRO A 177 0.46 -17.99 -8.45
N THR A 178 -0.04 -19.21 -8.68
CA THR A 178 -0.49 -20.15 -7.63
C THR A 178 0.68 -20.71 -6.79
N GLU A 179 1.83 -20.98 -7.40
CA GLU A 179 3.04 -21.38 -6.68
C GLU A 179 3.58 -20.21 -5.85
N ILE A 180 3.61 -19.01 -6.43
CA ILE A 180 4.03 -17.78 -5.74
C ILE A 180 3.11 -17.49 -4.56
N GLU A 181 1.81 -17.70 -4.71
CA GLU A 181 0.82 -17.55 -3.63
C GLU A 181 1.18 -18.42 -2.41
N LYS A 182 1.54 -19.68 -2.64
CA LYS A 182 1.96 -20.61 -1.58
C LYS A 182 3.27 -20.16 -0.91
N ILE A 183 4.24 -19.69 -1.71
CA ILE A 183 5.54 -19.23 -1.21
C ILE A 183 5.40 -17.90 -0.44
N ALA A 184 4.69 -16.94 -1.02
CA ALA A 184 4.54 -15.60 -0.45
C ALA A 184 3.50 -15.54 0.68
N LYS A 185 2.55 -16.48 0.73
CA LYS A 185 1.35 -16.43 1.59
C LYS A 185 0.56 -15.13 1.39
N HIS A 186 0.39 -14.73 0.12
CA HIS A 186 -0.38 -13.57 -0.29
C HIS A 186 -1.63 -14.00 -1.05
N ALA A 187 -2.67 -13.16 -1.06
CA ALA A 187 -3.83 -13.43 -1.90
C ALA A 187 -3.44 -13.40 -3.39
N LEU A 188 -3.93 -14.36 -4.17
CA LEU A 188 -3.64 -14.50 -5.59
C LEU A 188 -3.88 -13.19 -6.36
N LYS A 189 -5.00 -12.52 -6.07
CA LYS A 189 -5.35 -11.22 -6.65
C LYS A 189 -4.25 -10.16 -6.46
N ASN A 190 -3.58 -10.15 -5.31
CA ASN A 190 -2.49 -9.20 -5.05
C ASN A 190 -1.24 -9.55 -5.86
N ILE A 191 -0.94 -10.85 -6.02
CA ILE A 191 0.17 -11.32 -6.85
C ILE A 191 -0.05 -10.93 -8.31
N GLU A 192 -1.24 -11.19 -8.85
CA GLU A 192 -1.62 -10.80 -10.21
C GLU A 192 -1.54 -9.28 -10.41
N ARG A 193 -1.95 -8.50 -9.41
CA ARG A 193 -1.81 -7.04 -9.45
C ARG A 193 -0.34 -6.62 -9.53
N TYR A 194 0.56 -7.19 -8.73
CA TYR A 194 1.98 -6.84 -8.76
C TYR A 194 2.64 -7.19 -10.10
N ILE A 195 2.27 -8.33 -10.68
CA ILE A 195 2.73 -8.74 -12.02
C ILE A 195 2.23 -7.77 -13.09
N ASN A 196 0.95 -7.38 -13.02
CA ASN A 196 0.35 -6.42 -13.94
C ASN A 196 0.99 -5.02 -13.81
N ASP A 197 1.25 -4.56 -12.58
CA ASP A 197 1.90 -3.28 -12.35
C ASP A 197 3.34 -3.27 -12.87
N PHE A 198 4.09 -4.38 -12.68
CA PHE A 198 5.40 -4.55 -13.29
C PHE A 198 5.35 -4.52 -14.82
N SER A 199 4.39 -5.21 -15.44
CA SER A 199 4.22 -5.23 -16.89
C SER A 199 3.96 -3.83 -17.45
N LYS A 200 3.16 -3.01 -16.74
CA LYS A 200 2.95 -1.59 -17.11
C LYS A 200 4.24 -0.78 -17.02
N VAL A 201 5.04 -0.96 -15.96
CA VAL A 201 6.36 -0.29 -15.82
C VAL A 201 7.28 -0.69 -16.98
N LEU A 202 7.35 -1.98 -17.31
CA LEU A 202 8.16 -2.50 -18.41
C LEU A 202 7.78 -1.87 -19.77
N ILE A 203 6.48 -1.75 -20.05
CA ILE A 203 5.99 -1.15 -21.30
C ILE A 203 6.32 0.34 -21.34
N LEU A 204 6.14 1.08 -20.25
CA LEU A 204 6.45 2.51 -20.18
C LEU A 204 7.96 2.74 -20.30
N LYS A 205 8.81 1.90 -19.69
CA LYS A 205 10.26 1.90 -19.91
C LYS A 205 10.62 1.73 -21.39
N LYS A 206 10.00 0.73 -22.08
CA LYS A 206 10.22 0.50 -23.53
C LYS A 206 9.79 1.70 -24.38
N LYS A 207 8.82 2.50 -23.92
CA LYS A 207 8.40 3.75 -24.58
C LYS A 207 9.28 4.95 -24.26
N GLY A 208 10.28 4.81 -23.42
CA GLY A 208 11.20 5.88 -23.02
C GLY A 208 10.64 6.85 -21.97
N GLU A 209 9.60 6.47 -21.25
CA GLU A 209 9.04 7.30 -20.19
C GLU A 209 10.00 7.45 -19.02
N SER A 210 10.02 8.64 -18.42
CA SER A 210 10.79 8.93 -17.21
C SER A 210 10.17 8.28 -15.98
N ILE A 211 10.95 8.11 -14.89
CA ILE A 211 10.45 7.59 -13.61
C ILE A 211 9.25 8.41 -13.10
N ASP A 212 9.33 9.73 -13.21
CA ASP A 212 8.24 10.62 -12.81
C ASP A 212 6.99 10.43 -13.70
N GLY A 213 7.17 10.26 -15.01
CA GLY A 213 6.09 9.95 -15.93
C GLY A 213 5.42 8.62 -15.59
N ILE A 214 6.21 7.57 -15.35
CA ILE A 214 5.71 6.26 -14.91
C ILE A 214 4.92 6.38 -13.59
N ARG A 215 5.48 7.14 -12.63
CA ARG A 215 4.83 7.40 -11.33
C ARG A 215 3.48 8.06 -11.48
N GLN A 216 3.37 9.09 -12.32
CA GLN A 216 2.12 9.80 -12.58
C GLN A 216 1.08 8.91 -13.26
N ILE A 217 1.50 8.03 -14.18
CA ILE A 217 0.60 7.16 -14.94
C ILE A 217 0.09 5.99 -14.09
N ILE A 218 0.98 5.34 -13.31
CA ILE A 218 0.65 4.08 -12.60
C ILE A 218 0.28 4.33 -11.14
N GLY A 219 0.80 5.41 -10.50
CA GLY A 219 0.57 5.71 -9.09
C GLY A 219 1.39 4.85 -8.11
N LEU A 220 2.48 4.24 -8.56
CA LEU A 220 3.41 3.49 -7.71
C LEU A 220 4.43 4.41 -7.03
N SER A 221 5.02 3.97 -5.92
CA SER A 221 6.12 4.69 -5.28
C SER A 221 7.37 4.67 -6.17
N GLU A 222 8.15 5.74 -6.12
CA GLU A 222 9.40 5.84 -6.89
C GLU A 222 10.35 4.68 -6.56
N HIS A 223 10.41 4.30 -5.29
CA HIS A 223 11.23 3.17 -4.84
C HIS A 223 10.85 1.86 -5.54
N LEU A 224 9.56 1.52 -5.59
CA LEU A 224 9.08 0.31 -6.24
C LEU A 224 9.32 0.35 -7.77
N ILE A 225 9.13 1.52 -8.40
CA ILE A 225 9.42 1.70 -9.83
C ILE A 225 10.91 1.42 -10.09
N LYS A 226 11.83 1.96 -9.28
CA LYS A 226 13.27 1.70 -9.40
C LYS A 226 13.60 0.21 -9.25
N GLU A 227 12.98 -0.47 -8.28
CA GLU A 227 13.16 -1.92 -8.12
C GLU A 227 12.68 -2.71 -9.34
N TYR A 228 11.53 -2.33 -9.91
CA TYR A 228 11.01 -2.95 -11.13
C TYR A 228 11.91 -2.68 -12.35
N LEU A 229 12.44 -1.47 -12.48
CA LEU A 229 13.41 -1.14 -13.55
C LEU A 229 14.69 -1.95 -13.40
N ASN A 230 15.21 -2.12 -12.18
CA ASN A 230 16.37 -2.97 -11.92
C ASN A 230 16.12 -4.44 -12.30
N LEU A 231 14.91 -4.97 -12.03
CA LEU A 231 14.54 -6.31 -12.50
C LEU A 231 14.53 -6.38 -14.04
N CYS A 232 14.00 -5.37 -14.72
CA CYS A 232 14.04 -5.31 -16.17
C CYS A 232 15.48 -5.39 -16.69
N GLU A 233 16.40 -4.60 -16.13
CA GLU A 233 17.81 -4.57 -16.53
C GLU A 233 18.52 -5.89 -16.24
N MET A 234 18.28 -6.49 -15.08
CA MET A 234 18.85 -7.77 -14.68
C MET A 234 18.46 -8.90 -15.66
N TYR A 235 17.21 -8.89 -16.12
CA TYR A 235 16.70 -9.98 -16.97
C TYR A 235 16.75 -9.69 -18.47
N GLU A 236 17.04 -8.45 -18.91
CA GLU A 236 17.09 -8.07 -20.33
C GLU A 236 18.14 -8.85 -21.13
N ASN A 237 19.25 -9.24 -20.50
CA ASN A 237 20.36 -10.01 -21.11
C ASN A 237 20.44 -11.45 -20.57
N SER A 238 19.36 -12.00 -20.03
CA SER A 238 19.31 -13.33 -19.45
C SER A 238 18.48 -14.29 -20.30
N GLU A 239 18.48 -15.57 -19.95
CA GLU A 239 17.59 -16.60 -20.52
C GLU A 239 16.11 -16.26 -20.37
N PHE A 240 15.74 -15.37 -19.43
CA PHE A 240 14.37 -14.93 -19.14
C PHE A 240 13.90 -13.76 -20.02
N LYS A 241 14.71 -13.25 -20.95
CA LYS A 241 14.34 -12.16 -21.86
C LYS A 241 13.03 -12.41 -22.58
N LYS A 242 12.85 -13.64 -23.10
CA LYS A 242 11.61 -14.02 -23.79
C LYS A 242 10.38 -13.83 -22.89
N ARG A 243 10.51 -14.14 -21.60
CA ARG A 243 9.42 -13.95 -20.63
C ARG A 243 9.10 -12.47 -20.40
N LEU A 244 10.11 -11.61 -20.38
CA LEU A 244 9.88 -10.15 -20.30
C LEU A 244 9.15 -9.63 -21.55
N ASP A 245 9.48 -10.11 -22.72
CA ASP A 245 8.82 -9.70 -23.97
C ASP A 245 7.36 -10.15 -23.99
N GLU A 246 7.06 -11.39 -23.60
CA GLU A 246 5.69 -11.90 -23.42
C GLU A 246 4.88 -11.03 -22.43
N LEU A 247 5.49 -10.62 -21.31
CA LEU A 247 4.85 -9.74 -20.32
C LEU A 247 4.53 -8.36 -20.89
N ALA A 248 5.40 -7.83 -21.74
CA ALA A 248 5.18 -6.54 -22.38
C ALA A 248 4.04 -6.58 -23.41
N GLU A 249 3.78 -7.74 -24.02
CA GLU A 249 2.71 -7.91 -25.01
C GLU A 249 1.34 -8.16 -24.38
N THR A 250 1.30 -8.74 -23.19
CA THR A 250 0.05 -9.18 -22.53
C THR A 250 -0.80 -8.03 -22.00
N VAL A 251 -0.20 -6.88 -21.67
CA VAL A 251 -0.91 -5.75 -21.06
C VAL A 251 -1.21 -4.66 -22.07
N LYS A 252 -2.48 -4.49 -22.41
CA LYS A 252 -2.95 -3.29 -23.12
C LYS A 252 -2.96 -2.10 -22.16
N ILE A 253 -1.97 -1.20 -22.27
CA ILE A 253 -2.06 0.10 -21.59
C ILE A 253 -3.16 0.89 -22.27
N TYR A 254 -4.16 1.32 -21.50
CA TYR A 254 -5.14 2.29 -21.96
C TYR A 254 -4.40 3.55 -22.44
N GLN A 255 -4.42 3.78 -23.74
CA GLN A 255 -4.03 5.06 -24.31
C GLN A 255 -5.28 5.95 -24.28
N PRO A 256 -5.28 7.07 -23.53
CA PRO A 256 -6.34 8.05 -23.70
C PRO A 256 -6.35 8.46 -25.17
N PRO A 257 -7.53 8.62 -25.81
CA PRO A 257 -7.61 9.03 -27.20
C PRO A 257 -6.86 10.35 -27.40
N ALA A 258 -6.06 10.43 -28.44
CA ALA A 258 -5.12 11.52 -28.75
C ALA A 258 -5.78 12.86 -29.10
N THR A 259 -6.97 13.16 -28.61
CA THR A 259 -7.72 14.38 -28.93
C THR A 259 -8.39 15.00 -27.72
N PHE A 260 -7.60 15.66 -26.85
CA PHE A 260 -8.06 16.89 -26.22
C PHE A 260 -7.19 18.04 -26.74
N LYS A 261 -7.40 18.45 -28.00
CA LYS A 261 -7.03 19.81 -28.42
C LYS A 261 -7.84 20.75 -27.53
N LYS A 262 -7.14 21.50 -26.66
CA LYS A 262 -7.71 22.67 -25.99
C LYS A 262 -8.37 23.53 -27.07
N ARG A 263 -9.71 23.64 -27.06
CA ARG A 263 -10.40 24.68 -27.80
C ARG A 263 -9.92 25.99 -27.21
N GLY A 264 -9.17 26.77 -28.01
CA GLY A 264 -8.72 28.09 -27.63
C GLY A 264 -9.90 28.93 -27.22
N LEU A 265 -9.79 29.60 -26.09
CA LEU A 265 -10.54 30.80 -25.81
C LEU A 265 -10.18 31.82 -26.89
N VAL A 266 -11.12 32.08 -27.79
CA VAL A 266 -11.07 33.26 -28.68
C VAL A 266 -11.64 34.41 -27.86
N THR A 267 -10.84 35.44 -27.71
CA THR A 267 -11.15 36.76 -27.14
C THR A 267 -12.45 37.34 -27.68
#